data_5dd83fcb56bdfecfd235b2788246fc8b
#
_entry.id   5dd83fcb56bdfecfd235b2788246fc8b
#
_cell.length_a   1.000
_cell.length_b   1.000
_cell.length_c   1.000
_cell.angle_alpha   90.00
_cell.angle_beta   90.00
_cell.angle_gamma   90.00
#
_symmetry.space_group_name_H-M   'P 1'
#
loop_
_entity.id
_entity.type
_entity.pdbx_description
1 polymer ?
#
loop_
_entity_poly.entity_id
_entity_poly.type
_entity_poly.pdbx_seq_one_letter_code
_entity_poly.pdbx_strand_id
1 'polypeptide(L)'
;ELGDSRYDHGVTRVEHSATGQGTVSLPPGNYRVVVSRGFEYDNYVVDNFEVIGGQTATLRAHLIREVDTTGRISADLHVHSRASVDSAMDEFDRVYSVLAEGLEYITATDHDHIVDYMPYIYEKGLEGFLQVTPSAEVSPLEYGHFNAYPLNYDHRKASVNGAPQWQGRTMREIWDVARATLDGPEDAYVLQVNHPRDGFLGYFAQIGMKGYSLQRKTPGMEMCNQALAESPCDFDAMEILNGKNLQYIHTPTVGEVERHNRCYREIVR
;
A
#
# COMPACT_ATOMS: atom_id res chain seq x y z
N GLU A 1 21.02 1.72 0.14
CA GLU A 1 20.04 1.40 -0.91
C GLU A 1 19.27 0.16 -0.47
N LEU A 2 17.96 0.30 -0.33
CA LEU A 2 17.05 -0.80 -0.04
C LEU A 2 16.51 -1.31 -1.38
N GLY A 3 16.75 -2.58 -1.69
CA GLY A 3 16.31 -3.16 -2.95
C GLY A 3 16.49 -4.67 -2.98
N ASP A 4 15.99 -5.29 -4.02
CA ASP A 4 16.12 -6.71 -4.25
C ASP A 4 17.60 -7.09 -4.40
N SER A 5 18.06 -8.08 -3.63
CA SER A 5 19.44 -8.59 -3.65
C SER A 5 19.89 -9.14 -5.03
N ARG A 6 18.96 -9.30 -5.96
CA ARG A 6 19.26 -9.71 -7.34
C ARG A 6 19.86 -8.58 -8.20
N TYR A 7 19.85 -7.35 -7.73
CA TYR A 7 20.45 -6.20 -8.43
C TYR A 7 21.76 -5.80 -7.77
N ASP A 8 22.66 -5.22 -8.54
CA ASP A 8 24.03 -4.85 -8.12
C ASP A 8 24.13 -3.93 -6.89
N HIS A 9 23.02 -3.30 -6.51
CA HIS A 9 22.91 -2.41 -5.35
C HIS A 9 21.86 -2.88 -4.34
N GLY A 10 21.42 -4.13 -4.43
CA GLY A 10 20.41 -4.73 -3.56
C GLY A 10 20.89 -4.94 -2.13
N VAL A 11 19.95 -5.13 -1.22
CA VAL A 11 20.20 -5.41 0.19
C VAL A 11 20.55 -6.89 0.36
N THR A 12 21.63 -7.18 1.08
CA THR A 12 22.05 -8.57 1.36
C THR A 12 21.06 -9.27 2.30
N ARG A 13 20.52 -8.53 3.28
CA ARG A 13 19.55 -9.05 4.25
C ARG A 13 18.70 -7.92 4.79
N VAL A 14 17.41 -8.19 4.95
CA VAL A 14 16.47 -7.34 5.70
C VAL A 14 15.99 -8.12 6.89
N GLU A 15 15.86 -7.44 8.04
CA GLU A 15 15.28 -7.98 9.26
C GLU A 15 14.25 -6.98 9.77
N HIS A 16 13.03 -7.44 10.05
CA HIS A 16 11.96 -6.63 10.60
C HIS A 16 11.75 -6.97 12.08
N SER A 17 11.51 -5.96 12.89
CA SER A 17 11.31 -6.15 14.34
C SER A 17 10.20 -5.27 14.87
N ALA A 18 9.22 -5.85 15.54
CA ALA A 18 8.18 -5.13 16.27
C ALA A 18 8.67 -4.56 17.62
N THR A 19 9.80 -5.07 18.14
CA THR A 19 10.32 -4.69 19.48
C THR A 19 11.54 -3.80 19.43
N GLY A 20 12.07 -3.53 18.24
CA GLY A 20 13.36 -2.85 18.04
C GLY A 20 14.57 -3.73 18.36
N GLN A 21 14.38 -5.04 18.53
CA GLN A 21 15.46 -6.02 18.75
C GLN A 21 15.38 -7.13 17.70
N GLY A 22 16.51 -7.54 17.20
CA GLY A 22 16.59 -8.63 16.21
C GLY A 22 17.96 -9.24 16.16
N THR A 23 18.07 -10.38 15.51
CA THR A 23 19.34 -11.06 15.27
C THR A 23 19.31 -11.64 13.86
N VAL A 24 20.34 -11.36 13.10
CA VAL A 24 20.48 -11.85 11.73
C VAL A 24 21.79 -12.59 11.56
N SER A 25 21.75 -13.73 10.86
CA SER A 25 22.96 -14.47 10.48
C SER A 25 23.49 -13.95 9.16
N LEU A 26 24.77 -13.56 9.16
CA LEU A 26 25.46 -13.05 7.99
C LEU A 26 26.79 -13.80 7.77
N PRO A 27 27.25 -13.97 6.54
CA PRO A 27 28.64 -14.37 6.28
C PRO A 27 29.63 -13.38 6.93
N PRO A 28 30.86 -13.84 7.27
CA PRO A 28 31.89 -12.92 7.69
C PRO A 28 32.20 -11.85 6.63
N GLY A 29 32.38 -10.60 7.05
CA GLY A 29 32.64 -9.49 6.12
C GLY A 29 32.35 -8.12 6.72
N ASN A 30 32.53 -7.10 5.92
CA ASN A 30 32.17 -5.72 6.26
C ASN A 30 30.87 -5.32 5.58
N TYR A 31 29.97 -4.74 6.34
CA TYR A 31 28.62 -4.41 5.91
C TYR A 31 28.34 -2.92 6.10
N ARG A 32 27.57 -2.36 5.20
CA ARG A 32 26.82 -1.14 5.48
C ARG A 32 25.50 -1.55 6.12
N VAL A 33 25.24 -1.06 7.31
CA VAL A 33 24.01 -1.33 8.06
C VAL A 33 23.16 -0.06 8.09
N VAL A 34 21.91 -0.18 7.70
CA VAL A 34 20.93 0.90 7.81
C VAL A 34 19.83 0.41 8.73
N VAL A 35 19.53 1.19 9.76
CA VAL A 35 18.40 0.97 10.67
C VAL A 35 17.42 2.11 10.48
N SER A 36 16.14 1.77 10.25
CA SER A 36 15.06 2.72 9.97
C SER A 36 13.79 2.38 10.75
N ARG A 37 12.88 3.34 10.83
CA ARG A 37 11.52 3.16 11.35
C ARG A 37 10.54 4.05 10.59
N GLY A 38 10.47 3.88 9.27
CA GLY A 38 9.55 4.63 8.42
C GLY A 38 9.84 6.13 8.33
N PHE A 39 8.84 6.87 7.85
CA PHE A 39 9.01 8.28 7.45
C PHE A 39 9.03 9.29 8.60
N GLU A 40 8.72 8.88 9.82
CA GLU A 40 8.69 9.76 10.99
C GLU A 40 10.05 9.89 11.67
N TYR A 41 10.98 8.98 11.36
CA TYR A 41 12.26 8.87 12.03
C TYR A 41 13.42 9.08 11.05
N ASP A 42 14.55 9.55 11.56
CA ASP A 42 15.82 9.51 10.85
C ASP A 42 16.30 8.07 10.60
N ASN A 43 17.32 7.94 9.76
CA ASN A 43 17.99 6.66 9.53
C ASN A 43 19.32 6.64 10.29
N TYR A 44 19.56 5.55 11.01
CA TYR A 44 20.86 5.29 11.61
C TYR A 44 21.72 4.46 10.64
N VAL A 45 22.86 4.98 10.22
CA VAL A 45 23.72 4.33 9.22
C VAL A 45 25.09 4.09 9.79
N VAL A 46 25.59 2.86 9.63
CA VAL A 46 26.97 2.49 9.96
C VAL A 46 27.62 1.90 8.70
N ASP A 47 28.70 2.50 8.26
CA ASP A 47 29.55 1.97 7.22
C ASP A 47 30.67 1.10 7.84
N ASN A 48 31.04 0.03 7.12
CA ASN A 48 32.11 -0.88 7.51
C ASN A 48 31.88 -1.61 8.88
N PHE A 49 30.65 -2.01 9.16
CA PHE A 49 30.34 -2.85 10.30
C PHE A 49 30.90 -4.25 10.08
N GLU A 50 31.88 -4.63 10.90
CA GLU A 50 32.57 -5.92 10.75
C GLU A 50 31.80 -7.08 11.40
N VAL A 51 31.61 -8.16 10.66
CA VAL A 51 31.08 -9.44 11.14
C VAL A 51 32.19 -10.50 11.04
N ILE A 52 32.60 -11.05 12.20
CA ILE A 52 33.63 -12.08 12.27
C ILE A 52 32.98 -13.46 12.39
N GLY A 53 33.49 -14.42 11.63
CA GLY A 53 32.95 -15.79 11.62
C GLY A 53 32.94 -16.43 13.01
N GLY A 54 31.81 -17.02 13.38
CA GLY A 54 31.62 -17.68 14.68
C GLY A 54 31.45 -16.72 15.87
N GLN A 55 31.34 -15.41 15.63
CA GLN A 55 31.13 -14.42 16.67
C GLN A 55 29.83 -13.67 16.47
N THR A 56 29.30 -13.09 17.55
CA THR A 56 28.15 -12.16 17.50
C THR A 56 28.66 -10.73 17.62
N ALA A 57 28.45 -9.95 16.57
CA ALA A 57 28.66 -8.50 16.61
C ALA A 57 27.36 -7.80 17.00
N THR A 58 27.42 -6.84 17.92
CA THR A 58 26.22 -6.11 18.39
C THR A 58 26.25 -4.67 17.90
N LEU A 59 25.15 -4.25 17.27
CA LEU A 59 24.90 -2.86 16.91
C LEU A 59 23.79 -2.29 17.80
N ARG A 60 23.99 -1.08 18.31
CA ARG A 60 22.95 -0.30 19.00
C ARG A 60 22.67 0.94 18.18
N ALA A 61 21.46 1.04 17.64
CA ALA A 61 20.98 2.20 16.92
C ALA A 61 20.15 3.09 17.84
N HIS A 62 20.21 4.39 17.61
CA HIS A 62 19.31 5.37 18.20
C HIS A 62 18.67 6.16 17.07
N LEU A 63 17.36 6.00 16.89
CA LEU A 63 16.57 6.70 15.89
C LEU A 63 15.92 7.92 16.54
N ILE A 64 15.98 9.06 15.87
CA ILE A 64 15.38 10.31 16.32
C ILE A 64 14.09 10.53 15.52
N ARG A 65 13.01 10.83 16.23
CA ARG A 65 11.76 11.20 15.57
C ARG A 65 11.86 12.63 15.06
N GLU A 66 11.85 12.81 13.76
CA GLU A 66 12.00 14.10 13.08
C GLU A 66 10.64 14.76 12.77
N VAL A 67 9.57 13.97 12.66
CA VAL A 67 8.23 14.45 12.34
C VAL A 67 7.34 14.37 13.57
N ASP A 68 6.77 15.50 13.98
CA ASP A 68 5.75 15.52 15.03
C ASP A 68 4.39 15.11 14.48
N THR A 69 3.98 13.90 14.81
CA THR A 69 2.68 13.31 14.44
C THR A 69 1.75 13.18 15.64
N THR A 70 1.95 13.97 16.68
CA THR A 70 1.12 13.94 17.90
C THR A 70 -0.37 14.09 17.55
N GLY A 71 -1.21 13.16 18.01
CA GLY A 71 -2.63 13.13 17.76
C GLY A 71 -3.02 12.65 16.35
N ARG A 72 -2.11 12.03 15.63
CA ARG A 72 -2.32 11.39 14.33
C ARG A 72 -1.88 9.94 14.40
N ILE A 73 -2.41 9.12 13.50
CA ILE A 73 -1.96 7.73 13.29
C ILE A 73 -1.25 7.64 11.94
N SER A 74 -0.27 6.76 11.86
CA SER A 74 0.39 6.40 10.62
C SER A 74 -0.36 5.25 9.96
N ALA A 75 -0.75 5.42 8.69
CA ALA A 75 -1.58 4.44 8.00
C ALA A 75 -1.10 4.18 6.57
N ASP A 76 -1.25 2.93 6.12
CA ASP A 76 -1.15 2.55 4.72
C ASP A 76 -2.46 1.87 4.28
N LEU A 77 -3.11 2.45 3.29
CA LEU A 77 -4.42 2.01 2.82
C LEU A 77 -4.34 1.18 1.53
N HIS A 78 -3.12 0.69 1.18
CA HIS A 78 -2.91 -0.15 0.01
C HIS A 78 -1.74 -1.13 0.25
N VAL A 79 -2.06 -2.29 0.83
CA VAL A 79 -1.05 -3.28 1.28
C VAL A 79 -1.39 -4.65 0.75
N HIS A 80 -0.40 -5.34 0.16
CA HIS A 80 -0.53 -6.69 -0.39
C HIS A 80 0.29 -7.71 0.39
N SER A 81 -0.26 -8.93 0.49
CA SER A 81 0.41 -10.13 1.00
C SER A 81 0.53 -11.20 -0.08
N ARG A 82 0.91 -12.41 0.33
CA ARG A 82 1.01 -13.58 -0.56
C ARG A 82 -0.32 -14.01 -1.18
N ALA A 83 -1.45 -13.59 -0.63
CA ALA A 83 -2.76 -13.81 -1.26
C ALA A 83 -2.91 -13.06 -2.58
N SER A 84 -2.12 -12.03 -2.79
CA SER A 84 -2.06 -11.24 -4.01
C SER A 84 -1.08 -11.83 -5.03
N VAL A 85 -1.41 -11.71 -6.32
CA VAL A 85 -0.59 -12.27 -7.42
C VAL A 85 0.76 -11.59 -7.58
N ASP A 86 0.92 -10.41 -7.06
CA ASP A 86 2.09 -9.54 -7.20
C ASP A 86 2.95 -9.42 -5.92
N SER A 87 2.58 -10.13 -4.85
CA SER A 87 3.35 -10.15 -3.60
C SER A 87 3.74 -11.58 -3.21
N ALA A 88 4.99 -11.76 -2.82
CA ALA A 88 5.50 -13.02 -2.27
C ALA A 88 5.59 -12.99 -0.74
N MET A 89 5.23 -11.87 -0.10
CA MET A 89 5.38 -11.69 1.33
C MET A 89 4.26 -12.39 2.09
N ASP A 90 4.63 -13.28 2.97
CA ASP A 90 3.71 -13.95 3.89
C ASP A 90 2.97 -12.94 4.78
N GLU A 91 1.74 -13.24 5.16
CA GLU A 91 0.89 -12.34 5.95
C GLU A 91 1.52 -12.00 7.31
N PHE A 92 2.21 -12.97 7.89
CA PHE A 92 2.93 -12.78 9.14
C PHE A 92 4.13 -11.84 8.98
N ASP A 93 4.95 -12.07 7.95
CA ASP A 93 6.07 -11.18 7.62
C ASP A 93 5.57 -9.78 7.24
N ARG A 94 4.40 -9.68 6.60
CA ARG A 94 3.76 -8.40 6.27
C ARG A 94 3.42 -7.61 7.54
N VAL A 95 2.84 -8.25 8.56
CA VAL A 95 2.57 -7.59 9.85
C VAL A 95 3.84 -7.01 10.46
N TYR A 96 4.94 -7.78 10.45
CA TYR A 96 6.22 -7.27 10.96
C TYR A 96 6.81 -6.15 10.11
N SER A 97 6.69 -6.24 8.77
CA SER A 97 7.23 -5.21 7.88
C SER A 97 6.53 -3.86 8.08
N VAL A 98 5.21 -3.85 8.18
CA VAL A 98 4.46 -2.60 8.37
C VAL A 98 4.67 -2.00 9.76
N LEU A 99 4.81 -2.82 10.79
CA LEU A 99 5.19 -2.35 12.14
C LEU A 99 6.59 -1.76 12.18
N ALA A 100 7.54 -2.37 11.47
CA ALA A 100 8.91 -1.86 11.37
C ALA A 100 8.95 -0.50 10.68
N GLU A 101 8.03 -0.22 9.76
CA GLU A 101 7.83 1.09 9.13
C GLU A 101 7.02 2.07 9.98
N GLY A 102 6.69 1.70 11.23
CA GLY A 102 5.98 2.57 12.16
C GLY A 102 4.51 2.78 11.86
N LEU A 103 3.91 1.93 11.04
CA LEU A 103 2.48 2.00 10.76
C LEU A 103 1.65 1.49 11.94
N GLU A 104 0.55 2.18 12.21
CA GLU A 104 -0.39 1.89 13.29
C GLU A 104 -1.74 1.34 12.75
N TYR A 105 -2.02 1.60 11.47
CA TYR A 105 -3.22 1.12 10.79
C TYR A 105 -2.92 0.75 9.33
N ILE A 106 -3.49 -0.36 8.87
CA ILE A 106 -3.46 -0.76 7.46
C ILE A 106 -4.81 -1.31 6.99
N THR A 107 -5.03 -1.27 5.68
CA THR A 107 -6.06 -2.07 5.02
C THR A 107 -5.40 -3.23 4.27
N ALA A 108 -5.86 -4.46 4.50
CA ALA A 108 -5.36 -5.65 3.80
C ALA A 108 -6.03 -5.73 2.42
N THR A 109 -5.38 -5.20 1.39
CA THR A 109 -5.96 -4.95 0.06
C THR A 109 -5.40 -5.89 -1.00
N ASP A 110 -5.34 -7.17 -0.71
CA ASP A 110 -4.89 -8.16 -1.69
C ASP A 110 -5.81 -8.18 -2.92
N HIS A 111 -5.24 -8.42 -4.11
CA HIS A 111 -5.99 -8.46 -5.37
C HIS A 111 -7.12 -9.49 -5.33
N ASP A 112 -8.35 -9.00 -5.46
CA ASP A 112 -9.58 -9.80 -5.56
C ASP A 112 -9.75 -10.84 -4.43
N HIS A 113 -9.11 -10.60 -3.26
CA HIS A 113 -9.10 -11.54 -2.16
C HIS A 113 -9.13 -10.81 -0.81
N ILE A 114 -10.03 -11.23 0.09
CA ILE A 114 -10.04 -10.68 1.46
C ILE A 114 -9.10 -11.49 2.35
N VAL A 115 -8.19 -10.82 3.03
CA VAL A 115 -7.32 -11.40 4.06
C VAL A 115 -7.59 -10.74 5.39
N ASP A 116 -7.60 -11.56 6.44
CA ASP A 116 -7.69 -11.08 7.83
C ASP A 116 -6.35 -11.32 8.54
N TYR A 117 -5.61 -10.24 8.82
CA TYR A 117 -4.34 -10.32 9.54
C TYR A 117 -4.52 -10.32 11.07
N MET A 118 -5.72 -10.03 11.57
CA MET A 118 -5.96 -9.94 13.01
C MET A 118 -5.58 -11.21 13.79
N PRO A 119 -5.81 -12.44 13.26
CA PRO A 119 -5.34 -13.65 13.95
C PRO A 119 -3.83 -13.68 14.22
N TYR A 120 -3.01 -13.20 13.27
CA TYR A 120 -1.54 -13.11 13.43
C TYR A 120 -1.16 -12.02 14.44
N ILE A 121 -1.86 -10.90 14.44
CA ILE A 121 -1.66 -9.79 15.37
C ILE A 121 -1.94 -10.25 16.80
N TYR A 122 -3.06 -10.93 17.04
CA TYR A 122 -3.42 -11.49 18.35
C TYR A 122 -2.44 -12.57 18.82
N GLU A 123 -2.02 -13.47 17.93
CA GLU A 123 -1.05 -14.51 18.28
C GLU A 123 0.26 -13.94 18.83
N LYS A 124 0.62 -12.75 18.38
CA LYS A 124 1.87 -12.08 18.78
C LYS A 124 1.69 -10.98 19.83
N GLY A 125 0.46 -10.71 20.28
CA GLY A 125 0.17 -9.65 21.25
C GLY A 125 0.48 -8.26 20.70
N LEU A 126 0.22 -8.02 19.41
CA LEU A 126 0.54 -6.78 18.69
C LEU A 126 -0.69 -5.87 18.49
N GLU A 127 -1.86 -6.25 19.02
CA GLU A 127 -3.13 -5.52 18.87
C GLU A 127 -3.12 -4.09 19.43
N GLY A 128 -2.18 -3.80 20.31
CA GLY A 128 -1.95 -2.44 20.83
C GLY A 128 -1.08 -1.55 19.92
N PHE A 129 -0.51 -2.13 18.87
CA PHE A 129 0.44 -1.43 17.98
C PHE A 129 -0.06 -1.32 16.54
N LEU A 130 -0.85 -2.28 16.07
CA LEU A 130 -1.34 -2.31 14.69
C LEU A 130 -2.80 -2.75 14.66
N GLN A 131 -3.61 -1.99 13.94
CA GLN A 131 -4.97 -2.35 13.57
C GLN A 131 -5.05 -2.60 12.07
N VAL A 132 -5.82 -3.61 11.68
CA VAL A 132 -6.02 -3.99 10.28
C VAL A 132 -7.50 -4.09 9.97
N THR A 133 -7.90 -3.52 8.85
CA THR A 133 -9.25 -3.69 8.32
C THR A 133 -9.22 -4.65 7.13
N PRO A 134 -10.01 -5.74 7.17
CA PRO A 134 -10.22 -6.60 6.01
C PRO A 134 -10.77 -5.78 4.83
N SER A 135 -10.18 -5.97 3.68
CA SER A 135 -10.47 -5.23 2.45
C SER A 135 -10.06 -6.05 1.24
N ALA A 136 -10.22 -5.51 0.05
CA ALA A 136 -9.70 -6.09 -1.17
C ALA A 136 -9.39 -4.99 -2.18
N GLU A 137 -8.35 -5.18 -2.98
CA GLU A 137 -8.17 -4.44 -4.22
C GLU A 137 -8.97 -5.13 -5.32
N VAL A 138 -10.10 -4.55 -5.69
CA VAL A 138 -10.93 -4.99 -6.82
C VAL A 138 -10.22 -4.62 -8.11
N SER A 139 -9.88 -5.60 -8.95
CA SER A 139 -8.85 -5.44 -9.98
C SER A 139 -9.31 -5.79 -11.40
N PRO A 140 -10.39 -5.17 -11.93
CA PRO A 140 -10.81 -5.39 -13.30
C PRO A 140 -9.78 -4.84 -14.29
N LEU A 141 -9.48 -5.63 -15.31
CA LEU A 141 -8.47 -5.29 -16.33
C LEU A 141 -8.87 -4.07 -17.18
N GLU A 142 -10.17 -3.86 -17.40
CA GLU A 142 -10.68 -2.81 -18.28
C GLU A 142 -10.87 -1.47 -17.62
N TYR A 143 -10.88 -1.43 -16.28
CA TYR A 143 -11.27 -0.22 -15.54
C TYR A 143 -10.24 0.29 -14.54
N GLY A 144 -9.10 -0.42 -14.40
CA GLY A 144 -8.13 -0.12 -13.36
C GLY A 144 -8.58 -0.62 -11.98
N HIS A 145 -7.85 -0.28 -10.93
CA HIS A 145 -7.99 -0.90 -9.62
C HIS A 145 -8.58 0.06 -8.57
N PHE A 146 -9.29 -0.51 -7.58
CA PHE A 146 -9.84 0.23 -6.45
C PHE A 146 -9.92 -0.62 -5.20
N ASN A 147 -9.62 -0.02 -4.07
CA ASN A 147 -9.81 -0.65 -2.77
C ASN A 147 -11.23 -0.44 -2.29
N ALA A 148 -11.82 -1.50 -1.74
CA ALA A 148 -13.09 -1.46 -1.01
C ALA A 148 -12.85 -1.86 0.45
N TYR A 149 -13.25 -1.00 1.39
CA TYR A 149 -13.13 -1.28 2.82
C TYR A 149 -14.14 -0.48 3.65
N PRO A 150 -14.54 -1.02 4.84
CA PRO A 150 -14.27 -2.35 5.36
C PRO A 150 -15.06 -3.44 4.63
N LEU A 151 -14.51 -4.66 4.53
CA LEU A 151 -15.18 -5.82 3.98
C LEU A 151 -15.33 -6.93 5.02
N ASN A 152 -16.35 -7.77 4.86
CA ASN A 152 -16.55 -8.92 5.73
C ASN A 152 -15.74 -10.13 5.23
N TYR A 153 -14.75 -10.54 6.01
CA TYR A 153 -14.02 -11.78 5.78
C TYR A 153 -14.93 -12.99 6.04
N ASP A 154 -15.23 -13.78 5.02
CA ASP A 154 -16.01 -15.01 5.15
C ASP A 154 -15.25 -16.21 4.54
N HIS A 155 -14.52 -16.94 5.38
CA HIS A 155 -13.75 -18.13 4.99
C HIS A 155 -14.59 -19.25 4.36
N ARG A 156 -15.92 -19.21 4.49
CA ARG A 156 -16.83 -20.19 3.87
C ARG A 156 -17.09 -19.88 2.40
N LYS A 157 -16.83 -18.69 1.95
CA LYS A 157 -16.90 -18.28 0.55
C LYS A 157 -15.61 -18.66 -0.14
N ALA A 158 -15.63 -19.83 -0.80
CA ALA A 158 -14.46 -20.44 -1.41
C ALA A 158 -13.68 -19.49 -2.32
N SER A 159 -12.39 -19.62 -2.29
CA SER A 159 -11.31 -18.99 -3.07
C SER A 159 -11.05 -17.50 -2.83
N VAL A 160 -12.03 -16.67 -2.54
CA VAL A 160 -11.86 -15.20 -2.46
C VAL A 160 -12.33 -14.59 -1.13
N ASN A 161 -12.78 -15.42 -0.20
CA ASN A 161 -13.22 -15.03 1.16
C ASN A 161 -14.29 -13.92 1.19
N GLY A 162 -15.07 -13.78 0.12
CA GLY A 162 -16.15 -12.82 0.01
C GLY A 162 -15.81 -11.53 -0.74
N ALA A 163 -14.65 -11.43 -1.36
CA ALA A 163 -14.27 -10.25 -2.15
C ALA A 163 -15.29 -9.94 -3.26
N PRO A 164 -15.51 -8.64 -3.60
CA PRO A 164 -16.38 -8.23 -4.68
C PRO A 164 -15.98 -8.87 -6.01
N GLN A 165 -16.96 -9.44 -6.72
CA GLN A 165 -16.70 -10.12 -8.01
C GLN A 165 -17.01 -9.16 -9.16
N TRP A 166 -16.02 -8.90 -10.00
CA TRP A 166 -16.11 -7.93 -11.10
C TRP A 166 -16.30 -8.55 -12.50
N GLN A 167 -16.03 -9.84 -12.65
CA GLN A 167 -15.97 -10.52 -13.96
C GLN A 167 -17.30 -10.41 -14.70
N GLY A 168 -17.23 -9.94 -15.96
CA GLY A 168 -18.39 -9.78 -16.84
C GLY A 168 -19.35 -8.66 -16.47
N ARG A 169 -18.91 -7.71 -15.64
CA ARG A 169 -19.71 -6.58 -15.17
C ARG A 169 -19.25 -5.27 -15.79
N THR A 170 -20.18 -4.35 -15.93
CA THR A 170 -19.89 -2.94 -16.22
C THR A 170 -19.29 -2.27 -14.99
N MET A 171 -18.65 -1.12 -15.20
CA MET A 171 -18.06 -0.34 -14.09
C MET A 171 -19.08 0.00 -12.99
N ARG A 172 -20.28 0.39 -13.37
CA ARG A 172 -21.39 0.66 -12.42
C ARG A 172 -21.70 -0.57 -11.57
N GLU A 173 -21.90 -1.72 -12.23
CA GLU A 173 -22.21 -2.96 -11.53
C GLU A 173 -21.08 -3.42 -10.61
N ILE A 174 -19.82 -3.15 -10.97
CA ILE A 174 -18.66 -3.44 -10.11
C ILE A 174 -18.72 -2.58 -8.83
N TRP A 175 -19.00 -1.30 -8.97
CA TRP A 175 -19.10 -0.39 -7.82
C TRP A 175 -20.32 -0.72 -6.96
N ASP A 176 -21.45 -1.04 -7.57
CA ASP A 176 -22.66 -1.46 -6.84
C ASP A 176 -22.39 -2.75 -6.05
N VAL A 177 -21.68 -3.73 -6.64
CA VAL A 177 -21.27 -4.97 -5.94
C VAL A 177 -20.26 -4.67 -4.83
N ALA A 178 -19.27 -3.82 -5.08
CA ALA A 178 -18.29 -3.44 -4.07
C ALA A 178 -18.99 -2.77 -2.86
N ARG A 179 -19.85 -1.78 -3.11
CA ARG A 179 -20.63 -1.11 -2.04
C ARG A 179 -21.56 -2.07 -1.30
N ALA A 180 -22.21 -3.00 -2.01
CA ALA A 180 -23.08 -4.01 -1.39
C ALA A 180 -22.31 -5.05 -0.56
N THR A 181 -20.99 -5.15 -0.73
CA THR A 181 -20.12 -6.08 0.01
C THR A 181 -19.50 -5.40 1.24
N LEU A 182 -19.53 -4.06 1.32
CA LEU A 182 -19.02 -3.31 2.46
C LEU A 182 -19.76 -3.69 3.74
N ASP A 183 -19.02 -3.80 4.83
CA ASP A 183 -19.53 -4.25 6.13
C ASP A 183 -19.06 -3.33 7.24
N GLY A 184 -20.00 -2.78 8.00
CA GLY A 184 -19.72 -1.83 9.07
C GLY A 184 -20.69 -0.63 9.03
N PRO A 185 -20.39 0.47 9.73
CA PRO A 185 -21.17 1.69 9.64
C PRO A 185 -20.99 2.37 8.29
N GLU A 186 -22.07 2.89 7.71
CA GLU A 186 -22.04 3.52 6.37
C GLU A 186 -21.07 4.71 6.25
N ASP A 187 -20.86 5.44 7.31
CA ASP A 187 -19.92 6.57 7.38
C ASP A 187 -18.44 6.15 7.37
N ALA A 188 -18.18 4.84 7.53
CA ALA A 188 -16.85 4.25 7.41
C ALA A 188 -16.61 3.56 6.05
N TYR A 189 -17.60 3.55 5.15
CA TYR A 189 -17.48 2.93 3.83
C TYR A 189 -16.59 3.75 2.91
N VAL A 190 -15.59 3.10 2.33
CA VAL A 190 -14.68 3.73 1.38
C VAL A 190 -14.48 2.87 0.14
N LEU A 191 -14.73 3.47 -1.02
CA LEU A 191 -14.20 3.02 -2.29
C LEU A 191 -13.08 3.98 -2.68
N GLN A 192 -11.85 3.45 -2.77
CA GLN A 192 -10.66 4.22 -3.10
C GLN A 192 -10.16 3.87 -4.49
N VAL A 193 -9.97 4.84 -5.35
CA VAL A 193 -9.30 4.65 -6.63
C VAL A 193 -7.79 4.56 -6.42
N ASN A 194 -7.19 3.44 -6.83
CA ASN A 194 -5.76 3.18 -6.66
C ASN A 194 -4.95 3.70 -7.86
N HIS A 195 -3.71 4.11 -7.61
CA HIS A 195 -2.73 4.53 -8.63
C HIS A 195 -3.39 5.05 -9.94
N PRO A 196 -4.27 6.04 -9.87
CA PRO A 196 -5.27 6.38 -10.90
C PRO A 196 -4.70 6.69 -12.28
N ARG A 197 -3.39 6.93 -12.38
CA ARG A 197 -2.67 7.27 -13.61
C ARG A 197 -1.65 6.21 -14.06
N ASP A 198 -1.62 5.05 -13.42
CA ASP A 198 -0.66 3.98 -13.72
C ASP A 198 -1.09 3.13 -14.93
N GLY A 199 -1.04 3.73 -16.11
CA GLY A 199 -1.27 3.03 -17.38
C GLY A 199 -2.60 2.25 -17.43
N PHE A 200 -2.52 0.96 -17.74
CA PHE A 200 -3.71 0.10 -17.81
C PHE A 200 -4.24 -0.32 -16.43
N LEU A 201 -3.47 -0.14 -15.37
CA LEU A 201 -3.90 -0.41 -14.00
C LEU A 201 -4.62 0.79 -13.37
N GLY A 202 -4.48 1.98 -13.95
CA GLY A 202 -5.02 3.22 -13.41
C GLY A 202 -6.38 3.59 -13.98
N TYR A 203 -7.38 3.77 -13.12
CA TYR A 203 -8.74 4.13 -13.50
C TYR A 203 -8.82 5.36 -14.42
N PHE A 204 -8.14 6.46 -14.06
CA PHE A 204 -8.20 7.68 -14.87
C PHE A 204 -7.45 7.55 -16.21
N ALA A 205 -6.46 6.68 -16.27
CA ALA A 205 -5.80 6.36 -17.52
C ALA A 205 -6.72 5.55 -18.43
N GLN A 206 -7.44 4.57 -17.88
CA GLN A 206 -8.38 3.73 -18.60
C GLN A 206 -9.57 4.52 -19.17
N ILE A 207 -10.20 5.37 -18.37
CA ILE A 207 -11.29 6.22 -18.85
C ILE A 207 -10.81 7.43 -19.66
N GLY A 208 -9.51 7.57 -19.92
CA GLY A 208 -8.94 8.61 -20.76
C GLY A 208 -9.05 10.02 -20.20
N MET A 209 -9.06 10.20 -18.88
CA MET A 209 -9.05 11.53 -18.26
C MET A 209 -7.77 12.29 -18.58
N LYS A 210 -7.89 13.58 -18.92
CA LYS A 210 -6.74 14.46 -19.14
C LYS A 210 -6.03 14.82 -17.83
N GLY A 211 -4.70 14.98 -17.90
CA GLY A 211 -3.82 15.11 -16.77
C GLY A 211 -4.13 16.22 -15.77
N TYR A 212 -4.62 17.38 -16.22
CA TYR A 212 -4.80 18.58 -15.39
C TYR A 212 -6.24 19.08 -15.30
N SER A 213 -7.16 18.36 -15.89
CA SER A 213 -8.57 18.69 -15.80
C SER A 213 -9.38 17.42 -15.83
N LEU A 214 -10.55 17.46 -15.26
CA LEU A 214 -11.54 16.40 -15.41
C LEU A 214 -12.06 16.28 -16.85
N GLN A 215 -11.47 17.04 -17.80
CA GLN A 215 -11.78 16.93 -19.22
C GLN A 215 -11.17 15.69 -19.82
N ARG A 216 -11.93 14.99 -20.60
CA ARG A 216 -11.58 13.71 -21.19
C ARG A 216 -10.78 13.83 -22.47
N LYS A 217 -9.98 12.79 -22.74
CA LYS A 217 -9.24 12.68 -24.00
C LYS A 217 -10.11 12.21 -25.16
N THR A 218 -11.17 11.46 -24.89
CA THR A 218 -11.95 10.77 -25.93
C THR A 218 -13.40 11.20 -25.86
N PRO A 219 -14.00 11.74 -26.95
CA PRO A 219 -15.44 11.92 -27.04
C PRO A 219 -16.14 10.57 -26.85
N GLY A 220 -17.17 10.52 -26.04
CA GLY A 220 -17.89 9.28 -25.76
C GLY A 220 -17.53 8.59 -24.44
N MET A 221 -16.31 8.81 -23.89
CA MET A 221 -16.02 8.44 -22.51
C MET A 221 -16.59 9.50 -21.55
N GLU A 222 -17.76 9.96 -21.81
CA GLU A 222 -18.47 11.01 -21.06
C GLU A 222 -19.08 10.48 -19.77
N MET A 223 -18.34 9.64 -19.09
CA MET A 223 -18.86 8.87 -17.99
C MET A 223 -18.91 9.67 -16.68
N CYS A 224 -17.88 10.46 -16.40
CA CYS A 224 -17.92 11.32 -15.21
C CYS A 224 -18.88 12.52 -15.35
N ASN A 225 -19.33 12.88 -16.54
CA ASN A 225 -20.27 13.99 -16.75
C ASN A 225 -21.72 13.53 -17.07
N GLN A 226 -21.89 12.30 -17.54
CA GLN A 226 -23.18 11.62 -17.46
C GLN A 226 -23.43 11.12 -16.04
N ALA A 227 -22.79 11.75 -15.20
CA ALA A 227 -22.36 11.48 -13.85
C ALA A 227 -23.41 10.92 -12.92
N LEU A 228 -24.59 10.92 -13.26
CA LEU A 228 -25.62 10.56 -12.30
C LEU A 228 -26.35 9.26 -12.67
N ALA A 229 -26.26 8.82 -13.92
CA ALA A 229 -26.91 7.59 -14.34
C ALA A 229 -25.97 6.38 -14.42
N GLU A 230 -24.69 6.61 -14.74
CA GLU A 230 -23.69 5.55 -14.94
C GLU A 230 -22.37 5.81 -14.19
N SER A 231 -22.44 6.57 -13.13
CA SER A 231 -21.36 7.26 -12.44
C SER A 231 -20.12 6.41 -12.15
N PRO A 232 -19.12 6.42 -12.97
CA PRO A 232 -17.81 5.86 -12.64
C PRO A 232 -16.95 6.80 -11.77
N CYS A 233 -17.51 7.87 -11.24
CA CYS A 233 -16.85 8.79 -10.32
C CYS A 233 -17.46 8.77 -8.92
N ASP A 234 -18.16 7.72 -8.57
CA ASP A 234 -18.75 7.50 -7.26
C ASP A 234 -17.76 6.82 -6.31
N PHE A 235 -16.57 7.38 -6.20
CA PHE A 235 -15.54 6.95 -5.24
C PHE A 235 -15.41 7.98 -4.11
N ASP A 236 -14.99 7.51 -2.94
CA ASP A 236 -14.88 8.31 -1.71
C ASP A 236 -13.46 8.83 -1.51
N ALA A 237 -12.47 8.09 -2.01
CA ALA A 237 -11.05 8.41 -1.83
C ALA A 237 -10.23 8.10 -3.10
N MET A 238 -9.02 8.62 -3.12
CA MET A 238 -8.08 8.41 -4.20
C MET A 238 -6.66 8.31 -3.65
N GLU A 239 -5.92 7.32 -4.11
CA GLU A 239 -4.51 7.21 -3.81
C GLU A 239 -3.71 8.29 -4.53
N ILE A 240 -2.95 9.07 -3.77
CA ILE A 240 -2.15 10.19 -4.28
C ILE A 240 -0.65 9.90 -4.30
N LEU A 241 -0.20 8.87 -3.58
CA LEU A 241 1.18 8.40 -3.54
C LEU A 241 1.19 6.89 -3.53
N ASN A 242 1.85 6.30 -4.50
CA ASN A 242 2.09 4.86 -4.57
C ASN A 242 3.61 4.60 -4.59
N GLY A 243 4.06 3.49 -4.02
CA GLY A 243 5.48 3.13 -3.93
C GLY A 243 6.23 3.18 -5.26
N LYS A 244 5.58 2.87 -6.36
CA LYS A 244 6.14 3.01 -7.71
C LYS A 244 6.52 4.44 -8.08
N ASN A 245 5.93 5.43 -7.44
CA ASN A 245 6.17 6.85 -7.73
C ASN A 245 7.32 7.43 -6.90
N LEU A 246 7.85 6.72 -5.91
CA LEU A 246 8.98 7.16 -5.08
C LEU A 246 10.24 7.42 -5.91
N GLN A 247 10.41 6.72 -7.02
CA GLN A 247 11.49 6.98 -7.98
C GLN A 247 11.49 8.42 -8.52
N TYR A 248 10.33 9.07 -8.61
CA TYR A 248 10.20 10.45 -9.08
C TYR A 248 10.52 11.47 -7.98
N ILE A 249 10.45 11.08 -6.72
CA ILE A 249 10.84 11.93 -5.58
C ILE A 249 12.36 12.08 -5.52
N HIS A 250 13.09 11.06 -5.95
CA HIS A 250 14.56 11.04 -5.97
C HIS A 250 15.19 11.61 -7.25
N THR A 251 14.39 11.83 -8.30
CA THR A 251 14.87 12.46 -9.54
C THR A 251 14.65 13.96 -9.46
N PRO A 252 15.71 14.81 -9.49
CA PRO A 252 15.60 16.23 -9.17
C PRO A 252 15.03 17.10 -10.28
N THR A 253 14.21 16.60 -11.17
CA THR A 253 13.48 17.46 -12.09
C THR A 253 12.20 17.96 -11.43
N VAL A 254 12.31 19.12 -10.80
CA VAL A 254 11.19 19.88 -10.19
C VAL A 254 9.93 19.88 -11.07
N GLY A 255 10.10 19.85 -12.39
CA GLY A 255 8.98 19.81 -13.33
C GLY A 255 8.20 18.49 -13.40
N GLU A 256 8.78 17.36 -12.97
CA GLU A 256 8.07 16.06 -12.96
C GLU A 256 7.31 15.86 -11.65
N VAL A 257 7.92 16.23 -10.55
CA VAL A 257 7.25 16.26 -9.23
C VAL A 257 6.09 17.25 -9.25
N GLU A 258 6.25 18.43 -9.84
CA GLU A 258 5.18 19.41 -10.00
C GLU A 258 4.07 18.93 -10.93
N ARG A 259 4.37 18.16 -11.97
CA ARG A 259 3.35 17.60 -12.87
C ARG A 259 2.52 16.52 -12.18
N HIS A 260 3.14 15.63 -11.43
CA HIS A 260 2.44 14.62 -10.64
C HIS A 260 1.56 15.27 -9.55
N ASN A 261 2.15 16.13 -8.73
CA ASN A 261 1.43 16.82 -7.67
C ASN A 261 0.29 17.72 -8.18
N ARG A 262 0.41 18.31 -9.37
CA ARG A 262 -0.69 19.09 -9.98
C ARG A 262 -1.87 18.21 -10.39
N CYS A 263 -1.64 17.03 -10.93
CA CYS A 263 -2.71 16.09 -11.27
C CYS A 263 -3.59 15.77 -10.06
N TYR A 264 -2.98 15.61 -8.88
CA TYR A 264 -3.70 15.29 -7.65
C TYR A 264 -4.33 16.49 -6.97
N ARG A 265 -3.70 17.66 -6.99
CA ARG A 265 -4.23 18.89 -6.37
C ARG A 265 -5.51 19.41 -7.01
N GLU A 266 -5.75 19.15 -8.29
CA GLU A 266 -6.96 19.60 -8.98
C GLU A 266 -8.15 18.65 -8.79
N ILE A 267 -7.91 17.42 -8.35
CA ILE A 267 -8.96 16.41 -8.11
C ILE A 267 -9.52 16.54 -6.68
N VAL A 268 -8.71 17.03 -5.74
CA VAL A 268 -9.06 17.19 -4.32
C VAL A 268 -9.70 18.56 -4.00
N ARG A 269 -9.94 19.41 -5.00
CA ARG A 269 -10.68 20.68 -4.89
C ARG A 269 -12.11 20.55 -5.39
#